data_6bfde97a3a57d889e12651c5e6fb59b3
#
_entry.id   6bfde97a3a57d889e12651c5e6fb59b3
#
_cell.length_a   1.000
_cell.length_b   1.000
_cell.length_c   1.000
_cell.angle_alpha   90.00
_cell.angle_beta   90.00
_cell.angle_gamma   90.00
#
_symmetry.space_group_name_H-M   'P 1'
#
loop_
_entity.id
_entity.type
_entity.pdbx_description
1 polymer ?
#
loop_
_entity_poly.entity_id
_entity_poly.type
_entity_poly.pdbx_seq_one_letter_code
_entity_poly.pdbx_strand_id
1 'polypeptide(L)'
;KNSLTIDVASQSASFGGRLLNLGPRHYELLYLLVTNKGEVLSKQALMKKVFPENDESDTRFVEVYIDKLREELNENLDNPKIILNEGTTGYKIVGSHTIVRRALKETEGL
;
A
#
# COMPACT_ATOMS: atom_id res chain seq x y z
N LYS A 1 3.61 -17.69 -0.97
CA LYS A 1 2.84 -17.67 -1.99
C LYS A 1 2.33 -16.33 -2.30
N ASN A 2 1.14 -16.02 -2.17
CA ASN A 2 0.64 -14.71 -2.52
C ASN A 2 0.72 -13.82 -1.29
N SER A 3 1.93 -13.60 -0.85
CA SER A 3 2.18 -12.78 0.31
C SER A 3 2.88 -11.50 -0.13
N LEU A 4 2.56 -10.41 0.53
CA LEU A 4 3.11 -9.12 0.23
C LEU A 4 4.36 -8.89 1.06
N THR A 5 5.44 -8.43 0.45
CA THR A 5 6.65 -8.09 1.17
C THR A 5 6.96 -6.63 0.92
N ILE A 6 7.10 -5.89 2.01
CA ILE A 6 7.44 -4.47 1.96
C ILE A 6 8.90 -4.34 2.37
N ASP A 7 9.71 -3.66 1.55
CA ASP A 7 11.10 -3.40 1.88
C ASP A 7 11.22 -1.90 2.19
N VAL A 8 11.35 -1.58 3.46
CA VAL A 8 11.33 -0.18 3.90
C VAL A 8 12.57 0.54 3.42
N ALA A 9 13.71 -0.13 3.42
CA ALA A 9 14.95 0.53 3.05
C ALA A 9 14.95 0.98 1.59
N SER A 10 14.46 0.15 0.69
CA SER A 10 14.43 0.50 -0.72
C SER A 10 13.12 1.14 -1.13
N GLN A 11 12.15 1.20 -0.22
CA GLN A 11 10.83 1.72 -0.49
C GLN A 11 10.21 1.00 -1.69
N SER A 12 10.22 -0.30 -1.63
CA SER A 12 9.69 -1.13 -2.69
C SER A 12 8.84 -2.25 -2.09
N ALA A 13 8.13 -2.95 -2.93
CA ALA A 13 7.28 -4.04 -2.48
C ALA A 13 7.22 -5.12 -3.54
N SER A 14 6.99 -6.35 -3.10
CA SER A 14 6.78 -7.46 -4.02
C SER A 14 5.57 -8.27 -3.56
N PHE A 15 4.98 -9.02 -4.46
CA PHE A 15 3.81 -9.81 -4.17
C PHE A 15 4.00 -11.15 -4.86
N GLY A 16 3.99 -12.21 -4.08
CA GLY A 16 4.23 -13.55 -4.62
C GLY A 16 5.59 -13.65 -5.27
N GLY A 17 6.57 -12.93 -4.77
CA GLY A 17 7.91 -12.96 -5.31
C GLY A 17 8.14 -12.04 -6.49
N ARG A 18 7.11 -11.32 -6.96
CA ARG A 18 7.25 -10.43 -8.12
C ARG A 18 7.33 -8.99 -7.63
N LEU A 19 8.36 -8.27 -8.07
CA LEU A 19 8.51 -6.88 -7.69
C LEU A 19 7.39 -6.04 -8.31
N LEU A 20 6.77 -5.21 -7.50
CA LEU A 20 5.69 -4.36 -7.99
C LEU A 20 6.27 -3.08 -8.57
N ASN A 21 5.59 -2.52 -9.55
CA ASN A 21 6.03 -1.29 -10.19
C ASN A 21 5.34 -0.12 -9.50
N LEU A 22 5.98 0.43 -8.48
CA LEU A 22 5.37 1.47 -7.66
C LEU A 22 6.24 2.71 -7.63
N GLY A 23 5.62 3.87 -7.80
CA GLY A 23 6.30 5.12 -7.54
C GLY A 23 6.28 5.41 -6.04
N PRO A 24 6.91 6.49 -5.60
CA PRO A 24 7.02 6.79 -4.17
C PRO A 24 5.69 6.93 -3.45
N ARG A 25 4.72 7.56 -4.08
CA ARG A 25 3.43 7.75 -3.41
C ARG A 25 2.62 6.48 -3.40
N HIS A 26 2.75 5.65 -4.44
CA HIS A 26 2.09 4.35 -4.44
C HIS A 26 2.68 3.49 -3.32
N TYR A 27 4.00 3.53 -3.15
CA TYR A 27 4.63 2.78 -2.08
C TYR A 27 4.15 3.29 -0.72
N GLU A 28 4.11 4.61 -0.54
CA GLU A 28 3.70 5.18 0.74
C GLU A 28 2.28 4.78 1.09
N LEU A 29 1.38 4.83 0.11
CA LEU A 29 -0.01 4.45 0.32
C LEU A 29 -0.09 2.99 0.73
N LEU A 30 0.63 2.12 0.02
CA LEU A 30 0.63 0.70 0.36
C LEU A 30 1.22 0.47 1.75
N TYR A 31 2.29 1.17 2.09
CA TYR A 31 2.92 1.03 3.39
C TYR A 31 1.96 1.41 4.51
N LEU A 32 1.19 2.50 4.33
CA LEU A 32 0.23 2.89 5.34
C LEU A 32 -0.85 1.82 5.52
N LEU A 33 -1.33 1.26 4.43
CA LEU A 33 -2.34 0.23 4.53
C LEU A 33 -1.79 -1.00 5.25
N VAL A 34 -0.58 -1.42 4.91
CA VAL A 34 0.00 -2.63 5.47
C VAL A 34 0.33 -2.47 6.95
N THR A 35 0.87 -1.31 7.35
CA THR A 35 1.20 -1.09 8.75
C THR A 35 -0.03 -0.94 9.61
N ASN A 36 -1.19 -0.71 8.99
CA ASN A 36 -2.46 -0.65 9.71
C ASN A 36 -3.38 -1.77 9.25
N LYS A 37 -2.80 -2.93 8.90
CA LYS A 37 -3.57 -4.01 8.34
C LYS A 37 -4.80 -4.34 9.16
N GLY A 38 -5.92 -4.52 8.50
CA GLY A 38 -7.18 -4.84 9.15
C GLY A 38 -7.96 -3.63 9.64
N GLU A 39 -7.31 -2.44 9.66
CA GLU A 39 -8.01 -1.25 10.10
C GLU A 39 -8.44 -0.43 8.91
N VAL A 40 -9.58 0.21 9.04
CA VAL A 40 -10.10 1.06 7.97
C VAL A 40 -9.41 2.41 8.04
N LEU A 41 -8.79 2.84 6.95
CA LEU A 41 -8.20 4.16 6.86
C LEU A 41 -9.09 4.99 5.95
N SER A 42 -9.51 6.16 6.41
CA SER A 42 -10.40 6.99 5.61
C SER A 42 -9.67 7.56 4.42
N LYS A 43 -10.40 7.84 3.35
CA LYS A 43 -9.81 8.45 2.17
C LYS A 43 -9.20 9.79 2.52
N GLN A 44 -9.85 10.57 3.39
CA GLN A 44 -9.32 11.87 3.76
C GLN A 44 -8.04 11.75 4.57
N ALA A 45 -7.95 10.77 5.47
CA ALA A 45 -6.73 10.56 6.22
C ALA A 45 -5.59 10.17 5.29
N LEU A 46 -5.88 9.34 4.30
CA LEU A 46 -4.88 8.95 3.32
C LEU A 46 -4.46 10.14 2.45
N MET A 47 -5.40 11.01 2.11
CA MET A 47 -5.05 12.23 1.37
C MET A 47 -4.09 13.09 2.17
N LYS A 48 -4.36 13.28 3.47
CA LYS A 48 -3.50 14.12 4.28
C LYS A 48 -2.10 13.55 4.39
N LYS A 49 -1.97 12.24 4.47
CA LYS A 49 -0.66 11.62 4.64
C LYS A 49 0.12 11.50 3.35
N VAL A 50 -0.53 11.17 2.27
CA VAL A 50 0.17 10.86 1.02
C VAL A 50 0.20 12.06 0.08
N PHE A 51 -0.82 12.88 0.12
CA PHE A 51 -0.93 14.03 -0.80
C PHE A 51 -1.19 15.31 -0.01
N PRO A 52 -0.29 15.68 0.92
CA PRO A 52 -0.55 16.82 1.81
C PRO A 52 -0.69 18.15 1.08
N GLU A 53 -0.17 18.25 -0.15
CA GLU A 53 -0.27 19.48 -0.91
C GLU A 53 -1.64 19.64 -1.58
N ASN A 54 -2.49 18.61 -1.53
CA ASN A 54 -3.79 18.67 -2.17
C ASN A 54 -4.90 18.82 -1.14
N ASP A 55 -6.08 19.26 -1.61
CA ASP A 55 -7.22 19.40 -0.74
C ASP A 55 -7.66 18.02 -0.29
N GLU A 56 -7.68 17.79 1.03
CA GLU A 56 -8.01 16.47 1.54
C GLU A 56 -9.45 16.07 1.25
N SER A 57 -10.31 17.00 0.93
CA SER A 57 -11.68 16.62 0.61
C SER A 57 -11.81 16.09 -0.83
N ASP A 58 -10.78 16.27 -1.66
CA ASP A 58 -10.82 15.75 -3.01
C ASP A 58 -10.09 14.43 -3.02
N THR A 59 -10.81 13.35 -2.82
CA THR A 59 -10.22 12.03 -2.62
C THR A 59 -9.90 11.29 -3.92
N ARG A 60 -10.05 11.96 -5.07
CA ARG A 60 -9.83 11.28 -6.36
C ARG A 60 -8.39 10.76 -6.50
N PHE A 61 -7.41 11.47 -5.95
CA PHE A 61 -6.04 10.99 -6.06
C PHE A 61 -5.87 9.65 -5.38
N VAL A 62 -6.40 9.53 -4.16
CA VAL A 62 -6.31 8.28 -3.43
C VAL A 62 -7.02 7.17 -4.20
N GLU A 63 -8.19 7.47 -4.76
CA GLU A 63 -8.97 6.44 -5.46
C GLU A 63 -8.19 5.91 -6.67
N VAL A 64 -7.55 6.80 -7.42
CA VAL A 64 -6.78 6.39 -8.59
C VAL A 64 -5.55 5.58 -8.17
N TYR A 65 -4.90 6.00 -7.10
CA TYR A 65 -3.71 5.30 -6.63
C TYR A 65 -4.04 3.93 -6.04
N ILE A 66 -5.20 3.81 -5.39
CA ILE A 66 -5.66 2.51 -4.90
C ILE A 66 -5.90 1.56 -6.08
N ASP A 67 -6.50 2.06 -7.16
CA ASP A 67 -6.74 1.20 -8.31
C ASP A 67 -5.43 0.76 -8.95
N LYS A 68 -4.42 1.62 -8.96
CA LYS A 68 -3.11 1.22 -9.48
C LYS A 68 -2.51 0.14 -8.60
N LEU A 69 -2.63 0.26 -7.28
CA LEU A 69 -2.14 -0.77 -6.38
C LEU A 69 -2.86 -2.10 -6.65
N ARG A 70 -4.15 -2.04 -6.86
CA ARG A 70 -4.92 -3.25 -7.15
C ARG A 70 -4.44 -3.89 -8.44
N GLU A 71 -4.15 -3.10 -9.46
CA GLU A 71 -3.65 -3.65 -10.70
C GLU A 71 -2.30 -4.33 -10.49
N GLU A 72 -1.41 -3.71 -9.72
CA GLU A 72 -0.12 -4.32 -9.44
C GLU A 72 -0.26 -5.62 -8.66
N LEU A 73 -1.27 -5.72 -7.82
CA LEU A 73 -1.51 -6.93 -7.04
C LEU A 73 -2.35 -7.95 -7.81
N ASN A 74 -2.68 -7.65 -9.05
CA ASN A 74 -3.52 -8.50 -9.89
C ASN A 74 -4.89 -8.74 -9.26
N GLU A 75 -5.42 -7.70 -8.61
CA GLU A 75 -6.73 -7.81 -8.03
C GLU A 75 -7.81 -7.65 -9.08
N ASN A 76 -8.93 -8.30 -8.87
CA ASN A 76 -10.10 -8.06 -9.70
C ASN A 76 -10.74 -6.79 -9.17
N LEU A 77 -10.78 -5.74 -9.96
CA LEU A 77 -11.29 -4.45 -9.50
C LEU A 77 -12.77 -4.52 -9.14
N ASP A 78 -13.52 -5.43 -9.74
CA ASP A 78 -14.94 -5.56 -9.43
C ASP A 78 -15.18 -6.37 -8.16
N ASN A 79 -14.19 -7.14 -7.72
CA ASN A 79 -14.34 -7.97 -6.55
C ASN A 79 -13.01 -8.09 -5.83
N PRO A 80 -12.52 -7.01 -5.24
CA PRO A 80 -11.20 -7.02 -4.60
C PRO A 80 -11.16 -7.93 -3.37
N LYS A 81 -10.03 -8.57 -3.17
CA LYS A 81 -9.85 -9.48 -2.04
C LYS A 81 -8.73 -9.05 -1.12
N ILE A 82 -7.91 -8.11 -1.50
CA ILE A 82 -6.76 -7.68 -0.71
C ILE A 82 -6.96 -6.26 -0.20
N ILE A 83 -7.20 -5.29 -1.09
CA ILE A 83 -7.49 -3.92 -0.66
C ILE A 83 -8.99 -3.76 -0.79
N LEU A 84 -9.67 -3.74 0.34
CA LEU A 84 -11.13 -3.74 0.38
C LEU A 84 -11.68 -2.35 0.58
N ASN A 85 -12.82 -2.07 -0.06
CA ASN A 85 -13.53 -0.84 0.21
C ASN A 85 -14.31 -1.02 1.50
N GLU A 86 -14.40 0.03 2.29
CA GLU A 86 -15.26 0.01 3.46
C GLU A 86 -16.30 1.10 3.23
N GLY A 87 -17.44 0.72 2.68
CA GLY A 87 -18.43 1.69 2.27
C GLY A 87 -17.84 2.63 1.24
N THR A 88 -18.12 3.91 1.37
CA THR A 88 -17.55 4.92 0.49
C THR A 88 -16.49 5.73 1.23
N THR A 89 -16.17 5.39 2.48
CA THR A 89 -15.34 6.25 3.30
C THR A 89 -13.88 5.89 3.33
N GLY A 90 -13.51 4.66 3.09
CA GLY A 90 -12.13 4.27 3.24
C GLY A 90 -11.79 2.92 2.71
N TYR A 91 -10.57 2.47 3.03
CA TYR A 91 -10.04 1.21 2.56
C TYR A 91 -9.33 0.49 3.71
N LYS A 92 -9.20 -0.81 3.58
CA LYS A 92 -8.35 -1.57 4.46
C LYS A 92 -7.68 -2.67 3.66
N ILE A 93 -6.53 -3.14 4.13
CA ILE A 93 -5.85 -4.23 3.47
C ILE A 93 -5.91 -5.46 4.36
N VAL A 94 -6.01 -6.62 3.75
CA VAL A 94 -6.04 -7.88 4.47
C VAL A 94 -5.05 -8.84 3.80
N GLY A 95 -4.80 -9.96 4.41
CA GLY A 95 -3.90 -10.96 3.85
C GLY A 95 -2.55 -10.94 4.54
N SER A 96 -1.68 -11.87 4.19
CA SER A 96 -0.39 -11.99 4.86
C SER A 96 0.62 -11.03 4.27
N HIS A 97 1.52 -10.55 5.12
CA HIS A 97 2.56 -9.64 4.69
C HIS A 97 3.80 -9.78 5.56
N THR A 98 4.91 -9.30 5.05
CA THR A 98 6.17 -9.22 5.77
C THR A 98 6.74 -7.85 5.52
N ILE A 99 7.27 -7.20 6.57
CA ILE A 99 7.91 -5.90 6.44
C ILE A 99 9.38 -6.09 6.75
N VAL A 100 10.25 -5.75 5.80
CA VAL A 100 11.67 -5.88 5.96
C VAL A 100 12.26 -4.50 6.18
N ARG A 101 12.95 -4.32 7.30
CA ARG A 101 13.53 -3.02 7.59
C ARG A 101 15.01 -3.00 7.72
N ARG A 102 15.70 -4.08 7.35
CA ARG A 102 17.06 -4.19 7.69
C ARG A 102 17.99 -3.65 6.77
N ALA A 103 17.80 -2.64 6.24
CA ALA A 103 18.73 -2.12 5.34
C ALA A 103 20.13 -2.31 5.68
N LEU A 104 20.49 -2.20 6.85
CA LEU A 104 21.82 -2.32 7.08
C LEU A 104 22.31 -3.51 7.54
N LYS A 105 21.56 -4.40 7.57
CA LYS A 105 21.99 -5.59 7.95
C LYS A 105 23.17 -5.98 7.29
N GLU A 106 23.32 -5.64 6.18
CA GLU A 106 24.42 -6.05 5.48
C GLU A 106 25.62 -5.57 6.06
N THR A 107 25.55 -4.52 6.66
CA THR A 107 26.78 -4.01 7.13
C THR A 107 27.30 -4.80 8.20
N GLU A 108 26.49 -5.45 8.88
CA GLU A 108 27.05 -6.17 9.92
C GLU A 108 27.65 -7.30 9.40
N GLY A 109 27.39 -7.75 8.34
CA GLY A 109 28.02 -8.86 7.80
C GLY A 109 29.48 -8.60 7.71
N LEU A 110 29.88 -7.50 7.95
CA LEU A 110 31.28 -7.23 7.89
C LEU A 110 32.05 -7.64 9.09
#